data_5f3aa57c125e921652b1e2a4c17ed8d0
#
_entry.id   5f3aa57c125e921652b1e2a4c17ed8d0
#
_cell.length_a   1.000
_cell.length_b   1.000
_cell.length_c   1.000
_cell.angle_alpha   90.00
_cell.angle_beta   90.00
_cell.angle_gamma   90.00
#
_symmetry.space_group_name_H-M   'P 1'
#
loop_
_entity.id
_entity.type
_entity.pdbx_description
1 polymer ?
#
loop_
_entity_poly.entity_id
_entity_poly.type
_entity_poly.pdbx_seq_one_letter_code
_entity_poly.pdbx_strand_id
1 'polypeptide(L)'
;MDIADVRKAFVENKFRYTKHGTEQRINRHITGEDIKQAILAGEIIENYPTDKYGPSYLVYGKTDMGRPLHVQIAILPIISIVTVYEPDPGQWIDNRIRRK
;
A
#
# COMPACT_ATOMS: atom_id res chain seq x y z
N MET A 1 4.91 -14.66 -1.27
CA MET A 1 4.12 -13.93 -0.25
C MET A 1 2.79 -13.55 -0.85
N ASP A 2 1.73 -13.64 -0.11
CA ASP A 2 0.40 -13.24 -0.54
C ASP A 2 -0.18 -12.19 0.40
N ILE A 3 -1.41 -11.72 0.10
CA ILE A 3 -2.04 -10.67 0.90
C ILE A 3 -2.29 -11.10 2.34
N ALA A 4 -2.47 -12.39 2.61
CA ALA A 4 -2.69 -12.89 3.97
C ALA A 4 -1.44 -12.65 4.85
N ASP A 5 -0.25 -12.83 4.29
CA ASP A 5 1.01 -12.55 5.00
C ASP A 5 1.14 -11.06 5.33
N VAL A 6 0.75 -10.21 4.40
CA VAL A 6 0.78 -8.76 4.60
C VAL A 6 -0.21 -8.34 5.68
N ARG A 7 -1.44 -8.85 5.62
CA ARG A 7 -2.47 -8.57 6.63
C ARG A 7 -2.02 -8.99 8.01
N LYS A 8 -1.42 -10.18 8.13
CA LYS A 8 -0.90 -10.68 9.41
C LYS A 8 0.13 -9.72 10.00
N ALA A 9 1.07 -9.24 9.18
CA ALA A 9 2.09 -8.30 9.65
C ALA A 9 1.45 -7.01 10.18
N PHE A 10 0.41 -6.51 9.52
CA PHE A 10 -0.27 -5.29 9.97
C PHE A 10 -1.07 -5.52 11.25
N VAL A 11 -1.74 -6.66 11.39
CA VAL A 11 -2.45 -7.02 12.62
C VAL A 11 -1.48 -7.15 13.79
N GLU A 12 -0.30 -7.71 13.56
CA GLU A 12 0.72 -7.93 14.60
C GLU A 12 1.64 -6.72 14.79
N ASN A 13 1.41 -5.63 14.06
CA ASN A 13 2.26 -4.43 14.08
C ASN A 13 3.73 -4.72 13.74
N LYS A 14 3.97 -5.71 12.88
CA LYS A 14 5.31 -6.10 12.42
C LYS A 14 5.61 -5.49 11.06
N PHE A 15 5.55 -4.17 10.98
CA PHE A 15 5.84 -3.41 9.77
C PHE A 15 6.44 -2.07 10.15
N ARG A 16 6.98 -1.38 9.16
CA ARG A 16 7.52 -0.02 9.36
C ARG A 16 7.20 0.85 8.15
N TYR A 17 7.46 2.15 8.29
CA TYR A 17 7.41 3.11 7.19
C TYR A 17 8.84 3.42 6.74
N THR A 18 9.05 3.55 5.43
CA THR A 18 10.26 4.21 4.95
C THR A 18 10.12 5.72 5.18
N LYS A 19 11.21 6.46 5.08
CA LYS A 19 11.15 7.92 5.17
C LYS A 19 10.20 8.48 4.11
N HIS A 20 10.31 8.01 2.87
CA HIS A 20 9.43 8.43 1.77
C HIS A 20 7.97 8.09 2.06
N GLY A 21 7.69 6.90 2.59
CA GLY A 21 6.33 6.50 2.96
C GLY A 21 5.72 7.41 4.02
N THR A 22 6.50 7.78 5.03
CA THR A 22 6.06 8.72 6.06
C THR A 22 5.76 10.08 5.47
N GLU A 23 6.65 10.62 4.63
CA GLU A 23 6.47 11.91 3.99
C GLU A 23 5.21 11.92 3.10
N GLN A 24 5.01 10.86 2.33
CA GLN A 24 3.87 10.78 1.41
C GLN A 24 2.53 10.72 2.15
N ARG A 25 2.44 9.92 3.22
CA ARG A 25 1.18 9.85 3.96
C ARG A 25 0.86 11.19 4.65
N ILE A 26 1.87 11.87 5.20
CA ILE A 26 1.66 13.17 5.87
C ILE A 26 1.23 14.21 4.84
N ASN A 27 1.91 14.30 3.70
CA ASN A 27 1.60 15.28 2.66
C ASN A 27 0.20 15.08 2.08
N ARG A 28 -0.30 13.85 2.06
CA ARG A 28 -1.61 13.52 1.49
C ARG A 28 -2.71 13.39 2.54
N HIS A 29 -2.40 13.71 3.79
CA HIS A 29 -3.36 13.59 4.90
C HIS A 29 -3.93 12.17 5.00
N ILE A 30 -3.07 11.17 4.92
CA ILE A 30 -3.42 9.76 5.09
C ILE A 30 -2.86 9.30 6.42
N THR A 31 -3.73 8.83 7.31
CA THR A 31 -3.31 8.38 8.64
C THR A 31 -2.79 6.94 8.58
N GLY A 32 -2.04 6.54 9.61
CA GLY A 32 -1.62 5.14 9.74
C GLY A 32 -2.82 4.20 9.86
N GLU A 33 -3.90 4.64 10.51
CA GLU A 33 -5.13 3.86 10.61
C GLU A 33 -5.80 3.68 9.24
N ASP A 34 -5.83 4.75 8.41
CA ASP A 34 -6.34 4.65 7.04
C ASP A 34 -5.60 3.58 6.25
N ILE A 35 -4.27 3.56 6.36
CA ILE A 35 -3.44 2.58 5.65
C ILE A 35 -3.74 1.17 6.14
N LYS A 36 -3.84 0.98 7.45
CA LYS A 36 -4.16 -0.33 8.03
C LYS A 36 -5.51 -0.84 7.54
N GLN A 37 -6.54 0.02 7.55
CA GLN A 37 -7.86 -0.33 7.04
C GLN A 37 -7.80 -0.76 5.58
N ALA A 38 -7.10 0.01 4.74
CA ALA A 38 -6.96 -0.29 3.32
C ALA A 38 -6.24 -1.64 3.11
N ILE A 39 -5.17 -1.90 3.85
CA ILE A 39 -4.43 -3.17 3.75
C ILE A 39 -5.29 -4.36 4.17
N LEU A 40 -6.02 -4.23 5.28
CA LEU A 40 -6.86 -5.33 5.78
C LEU A 40 -8.02 -5.68 4.85
N ALA A 41 -8.54 -4.68 4.12
CA ALA A 41 -9.62 -4.86 3.16
C ALA A 41 -9.12 -5.05 1.72
N GLY A 42 -7.80 -4.98 1.51
CA GLY A 42 -7.21 -4.80 0.21
C GLY A 42 -6.84 -6.06 -0.55
N GLU A 43 -6.33 -5.82 -1.76
CA GLU A 43 -5.83 -6.87 -2.65
C GLU A 43 -4.52 -6.40 -3.30
N ILE A 44 -3.64 -7.33 -3.65
CA ILE A 44 -2.43 -7.02 -4.40
C ILE A 44 -2.82 -6.87 -5.86
N ILE A 45 -2.52 -5.71 -6.44
CA ILE A 45 -2.86 -5.41 -7.84
C ILE A 45 -1.66 -5.36 -8.77
N GLU A 46 -0.46 -5.10 -8.24
CA GLU A 46 0.78 -5.12 -9.03
C GLU A 46 1.92 -5.71 -8.22
N ASN A 47 2.88 -6.29 -8.93
CA ASN A 47 4.07 -6.89 -8.37
C ASN A 47 5.30 -6.23 -9.00
N TYR A 48 6.22 -5.78 -8.17
CA TYR A 48 7.46 -5.13 -8.61
C TYR A 48 8.66 -5.93 -8.09
N PRO A 49 9.03 -7.03 -8.76
CA PRO A 49 10.07 -7.93 -8.25
C PRO A 49 11.48 -7.32 -8.22
N THR A 50 11.71 -6.26 -9.00
CA THR A 50 13.04 -5.63 -9.13
C THR A 50 13.03 -4.15 -8.76
N ASP A 51 12.10 -3.74 -7.89
CA ASP A 51 12.05 -2.34 -7.44
C ASP A 51 13.32 -1.98 -6.65
N LYS A 52 13.66 -0.69 -6.64
CA LYS A 52 14.86 -0.20 -5.93
C LYS A 52 14.85 -0.48 -4.42
N TYR A 53 13.67 -0.67 -3.83
CA TYR A 53 13.52 -1.04 -2.42
C TYR A 53 13.47 -2.56 -2.23
N GLY A 54 13.85 -3.34 -3.26
CA GLY A 54 13.72 -4.79 -3.28
C GLY A 54 12.33 -5.22 -3.75
N PRO A 55 12.02 -6.52 -3.73
CA PRO A 55 10.70 -7.00 -4.14
C PRO A 55 9.59 -6.28 -3.40
N SER A 56 8.61 -5.75 -4.13
CA SER A 56 7.50 -5.01 -3.55
C SER A 56 6.20 -5.28 -4.28
N TYR A 57 5.09 -4.91 -3.62
CA TYR A 57 3.74 -5.06 -4.14
C TYR A 57 2.99 -3.76 -4.05
N LEU A 58 2.05 -3.56 -4.96
CA LEU A 58 1.07 -2.48 -4.84
C LEU A 58 -0.24 -3.10 -4.34
N VAL A 59 -0.71 -2.61 -3.21
CA VAL A 59 -1.98 -3.04 -2.61
C VAL A 59 -3.02 -1.95 -2.83
N TYR A 60 -4.20 -2.36 -3.29
CA TYR A 60 -5.37 -1.48 -3.36
C TYR A 60 -6.38 -1.89 -2.32
N GLY A 61 -6.86 -0.93 -1.55
CA GLY A 61 -7.94 -1.14 -0.60
C GLY A 61 -8.64 0.17 -0.30
N LYS A 62 -9.82 0.06 0.30
CA LYS A 62 -10.58 1.23 0.77
C LYS A 62 -10.54 1.29 2.28
N THR A 63 -10.49 2.51 2.81
CA THR A 63 -10.66 2.73 4.24
C THR A 63 -12.12 2.44 4.64
N ASP A 64 -12.40 2.41 5.93
CA ASP A 64 -13.76 2.22 6.45
C ASP A 64 -14.71 3.31 5.96
N MET A 65 -14.20 4.51 5.68
CA MET A 65 -14.98 5.62 5.12
C MET A 65 -15.08 5.58 3.60
N GLY A 66 -14.54 4.56 2.96
CA GLY A 66 -14.62 4.40 1.51
C GLY A 66 -13.56 5.13 0.71
N ARG A 67 -12.53 5.67 1.35
CA ARG A 67 -11.42 6.35 0.66
C ARG A 67 -10.53 5.29 -0.03
N PRO A 68 -10.35 5.33 -1.35
CA PRO A 68 -9.49 4.36 -2.03
C PRO A 68 -8.03 4.73 -1.85
N LEU A 69 -7.20 3.75 -1.54
CA LEU A 69 -5.76 3.94 -1.37
C LEU A 69 -4.98 2.90 -2.16
N HIS A 70 -3.88 3.34 -2.75
CA HIS A 70 -2.81 2.48 -3.24
C HIS A 70 -1.65 2.57 -2.26
N VAL A 71 -1.18 1.42 -1.78
CA VAL A 71 -0.07 1.34 -0.83
C VAL A 71 1.00 0.44 -1.44
N GLN A 72 2.17 1.00 -1.72
CA GLN A 72 3.32 0.18 -2.14
C GLN A 72 4.06 -0.29 -0.90
N ILE A 73 4.26 -1.61 -0.81
CA ILE A 73 4.98 -2.23 0.29
C ILE A 73 6.18 -3.01 -0.22
N ALA A 74 7.33 -2.84 0.42
CA ALA A 74 8.51 -3.69 0.24
C ALA A 74 8.43 -4.81 1.28
N ILE A 75 8.92 -6.02 0.94
CA ILE A 75 8.72 -7.20 1.78
C ILE A 75 9.99 -7.67 2.50
N LEU A 76 11.15 -7.12 2.17
CA LEU A 76 12.43 -7.50 2.78
C LEU A 76 13.17 -6.26 3.28
N PRO A 77 13.90 -6.35 4.40
CA PRO A 77 13.97 -7.47 5.34
C PRO A 77 12.72 -7.60 6.21
N ILE A 78 11.95 -6.55 6.34
CA ILE A 78 10.64 -6.54 6.99
C ILE A 78 9.66 -5.76 6.10
N ILE A 79 8.37 -5.99 6.27
CA ILE A 79 7.35 -5.27 5.50
C ILE A 79 7.46 -3.79 5.81
N SER A 80 7.59 -2.98 4.74
CA SER A 80 7.79 -1.54 4.84
C SER A 80 6.86 -0.81 3.88
N ILE A 81 6.20 0.22 4.37
CA ILE A 81 5.37 1.08 3.52
C ILE A 81 6.28 2.07 2.82
N VAL A 82 6.38 1.95 1.49
CA VAL A 82 7.26 2.75 0.64
C VAL A 82 6.59 4.03 0.19
N THR A 83 5.33 3.95 -0.22
CA THR A 83 4.54 5.11 -0.60
C THR A 83 3.05 4.79 -0.49
N VAL A 84 2.24 5.83 -0.41
CA VAL A 84 0.78 5.71 -0.34
C VAL A 84 0.16 6.94 -1.00
N TYR A 85 -0.94 6.72 -1.73
CA TYR A 85 -1.66 7.78 -2.43
C TYR A 85 -3.07 7.31 -2.76
N GLU A 86 -3.94 8.25 -3.12
CA GLU A 86 -5.23 7.90 -3.71
C GLU A 86 -5.04 7.71 -5.22
N PRO A 87 -5.55 6.60 -5.79
CA PRO A 87 -5.41 6.38 -7.24
C PRO A 87 -6.18 7.44 -8.03
N ASP A 88 -5.51 7.99 -9.06
CA ASP A 88 -6.10 8.96 -9.97
C ASP A 88 -6.93 8.22 -11.03
N PRO A 89 -8.24 8.50 -11.17
CA PRO A 89 -9.07 7.86 -12.21
C PRO A 89 -8.55 8.10 -13.63
N GLY A 90 -7.78 9.17 -13.84
CA GLY A 90 -7.12 9.43 -15.12
C GLY A 90 -6.01 8.46 -15.45
N GLN A 91 -5.47 7.77 -14.46
CA GLN A 91 -4.35 6.84 -14.61
C GLN A 91 -4.74 5.39 -14.34
N TRP A 92 -5.88 5.14 -13.72
CA TRP A 92 -6.31 3.80 -13.30
C TRP A 92 -7.76 3.54 -13.70
N ILE A 93 -8.03 2.29 -14.10
CA ILE A 93 -9.39 1.79 -14.37
C ILE A 93 -9.83 1.01 -13.13
N ASP A 94 -10.97 1.40 -12.55
CA ASP A 94 -11.52 0.78 -11.32
C ASP A 94 -10.49 0.74 -10.18
N ASN A 95 -9.55 1.69 -10.17
CA ASN A 95 -8.46 1.77 -9.20
C ASN A 95 -7.51 0.55 -9.20
N ARG A 96 -7.64 -0.35 -10.17
CA ARG A 96 -6.89 -1.62 -10.19
C ARG A 96 -5.96 -1.80 -11.38
N ILE A 97 -6.30 -1.24 -12.53
CA ILE A 97 -5.60 -1.49 -13.78
C ILE A 97 -5.07 -0.17 -14.33
N ARG A 98 -3.77 -0.11 -14.64
CA ARG A 98 -3.18 1.09 -15.23
C ARG A 98 -3.79 1.36 -16.60
N ARG A 99 -4.12 2.61 -16.87
CA ARG A 99 -4.47 3.05 -18.22
C ARG A 99 -3.20 3.11 -19.07
N LYS A 100 -3.31 2.70 -20.30
CA LYS A 100 -2.22 2.76 -21.25
C LYS A 100 -2.19 4.11 -21.97
#